data_28cf8cbd34afba9f4263feea789ebd41
#
_entry.id   28cf8cbd34afba9f4263feea789ebd41
#
_cell.length_a   1.000
_cell.length_b   1.000
_cell.length_c   1.000
_cell.angle_alpha   90.00
_cell.angle_beta   90.00
_cell.angle_gamma   90.00
#
_symmetry.space_group_name_H-M   'P 1'
#
loop_
_entity.id
_entity.type
_entity.pdbx_description
1 polymer ?
#
loop_
_entity_poly.entity_id
_entity_poly.type
_entity_poly.pdbx_seq_one_letter_code
_entity_poly.pdbx_strand_id
1 'polypeptide(L)' 'MKIEFIASLPDIQSAINISGEGHTRVKFDIPESEIAEAIKLVTLKGQAFKVRIEAIEQDD' A
#
# COMPACT_ATOMS: atom_id res chain seq x y z
N MET A 1 -14.22 0.15 -9.27
CA MET A 1 -13.17 1.20 -9.33
C MET A 1 -11.80 0.56 -9.19
N LYS A 2 -10.86 0.97 -10.00
CA LYS A 2 -9.51 0.46 -9.96
C LYS A 2 -8.54 1.58 -9.64
N ILE A 3 -7.70 1.37 -8.65
CA ILE A 3 -6.69 2.32 -8.23
C ILE A 3 -5.34 1.63 -8.35
N GLU A 4 -4.43 2.22 -9.12
CA GLU A 4 -3.09 1.66 -9.31
C GLU A 4 -2.04 2.72 -9.07
N PHE A 5 -1.01 2.38 -8.32
CA PHE A 5 0.12 3.26 -8.11
C PHE A 5 1.36 2.42 -7.78
N ILE A 6 2.51 3.01 -7.98
CA ILE A 6 3.78 2.37 -7.65
C ILE A 6 4.16 2.76 -6.23
N ALA A 7 4.55 1.75 -5.44
CA ALA A 7 4.91 1.96 -4.05
C ALA A 7 6.00 0.96 -3.66
N SER A 8 6.58 1.17 -2.50
CA SER A 8 7.56 0.24 -1.95
C SER A 8 7.28 0.06 -0.46
N LEU A 9 7.79 -1.03 0.09
CA LEU A 9 7.77 -1.22 1.53
C LEU A 9 8.99 -0.52 2.13
N PRO A 10 8.80 0.30 3.17
CA PRO A 10 9.96 0.88 3.84
C PRO A 10 10.79 -0.22 4.51
N ASP A 11 12.10 -0.02 4.56
CA ASP A 11 13.01 -0.98 5.17
C ASP A 11 13.06 -0.76 6.69
N ILE A 12 11.91 -0.97 7.33
CA ILE A 12 11.77 -0.84 8.77
C ILE A 12 10.91 -1.98 9.28
N GLN A 13 11.09 -2.36 10.54
CA GLN A 13 10.33 -3.47 11.12
C GLN A 13 8.84 -3.18 11.20
N SER A 14 8.47 -1.92 11.36
CA SER A 14 7.07 -1.53 11.48
C SER A 14 6.33 -1.45 10.13
N ALA A 15 7.02 -1.75 9.02
CA ALA A 15 6.35 -1.78 7.71
C ALA A 15 5.21 -2.79 7.70
N ILE A 16 5.40 -3.91 8.36
CA ILE A 16 4.35 -4.91 8.53
C ILE A 16 4.18 -5.10 10.03
N ASN A 17 3.04 -4.69 10.55
CA ASN A 17 2.77 -4.73 11.97
C ASN A 17 1.64 -5.71 12.24
N ILE A 18 1.99 -6.82 12.87
CA ILE A 18 1.01 -7.86 13.22
C ILE A 18 0.56 -7.59 14.64
N SER A 19 -0.71 -7.24 14.78
CA SER A 19 -1.31 -6.96 16.06
C SER A 19 -1.80 -8.25 16.72
N GLY A 20 -1.68 -8.31 18.06
CA GLY A 20 -2.22 -9.43 18.81
C GLY A 20 -3.74 -9.48 18.83
N GLU A 21 -4.41 -8.47 18.29
CA GLU A 21 -5.86 -8.38 18.25
C GLU A 21 -6.48 -8.86 16.94
N GLY A 22 -5.69 -9.53 16.10
CA GLY A 22 -6.22 -10.11 14.88
C GLY A 22 -6.11 -9.20 13.65
N HIS A 23 -5.39 -8.09 13.76
CA HIS A 23 -5.19 -7.18 12.64
C HIS A 23 -3.73 -7.15 12.23
N THR A 24 -3.50 -7.04 10.96
CA THR A 24 -2.15 -6.79 10.43
C THR A 24 -2.23 -5.52 9.60
N ARG A 25 -1.30 -4.61 9.85
CA ARG A 25 -1.21 -3.35 9.11
C ARG A 25 0.05 -3.31 8.31
N VAL A 26 -0.07 -2.81 7.10
CA VAL A 26 1.06 -2.68 6.18
C VAL A 26 1.19 -1.21 5.79
N LYS A 27 2.43 -0.71 5.80
CA LYS A 27 2.73 0.66 5.41
C LYS A 27 3.49 0.65 4.10
N PHE A 28 3.17 1.58 3.25
CA PHE A 28 3.86 1.75 1.98
C PHE A 28 4.49 3.13 1.88
N ASP A 29 5.65 3.20 1.25
CA ASP A 29 6.22 4.46 0.82
C ASP A 29 5.73 4.73 -0.59
N ILE A 30 5.08 5.86 -0.78
CA ILE A 30 4.48 6.23 -2.06
C ILE A 30 5.16 7.50 -2.57
N PRO A 31 5.82 7.44 -3.75
CA PRO A 31 6.46 8.62 -4.31
C PRO A 31 5.44 9.72 -4.61
N GLU A 32 5.90 10.97 -4.61
CA GLU A 32 5.02 12.09 -4.91
C GLU A 32 4.33 11.95 -6.26
N SER A 33 5.01 11.36 -7.23
CA SER A 33 4.44 11.17 -8.56
C SER A 33 3.20 10.29 -8.55
N GLU A 34 2.99 9.52 -7.48
CA GLU A 34 1.88 8.57 -7.38
C GLU A 34 0.79 9.02 -6.42
N ILE A 35 0.95 10.19 -5.81
CA ILE A 35 0.00 10.65 -4.79
C ILE A 35 -1.41 10.84 -5.36
N ALA A 36 -1.53 11.33 -6.59
CA ALA A 36 -2.85 11.58 -7.18
C ALA A 36 -3.69 10.31 -7.26
N GLU A 37 -3.07 9.17 -7.54
CA GLU A 37 -3.78 7.90 -7.54
C GLU A 37 -3.95 7.34 -6.14
N ALA A 38 -2.89 7.41 -5.33
CA ALA A 38 -2.90 6.81 -4.00
C ALA A 38 -3.96 7.46 -3.09
N ILE A 39 -4.16 8.78 -3.21
CA ILE A 39 -5.10 9.46 -2.35
C ILE A 39 -6.54 9.04 -2.60
N LYS A 40 -6.82 8.43 -3.73
CA LYS A 40 -8.15 7.90 -4.02
C LYS A 40 -8.54 6.79 -3.04
N LEU A 41 -7.56 6.19 -2.36
CA LEU A 41 -7.84 5.19 -1.33
C LEU A 41 -8.74 5.73 -0.23
N VAL A 42 -8.74 7.03 -0.01
CA VAL A 42 -9.61 7.65 0.99
C VAL A 42 -11.08 7.34 0.73
N THR A 43 -11.46 7.20 -0.53
CA THR A 43 -12.84 6.89 -0.88
C THR A 43 -13.27 5.48 -0.46
N LEU A 44 -12.29 4.62 -0.12
CA LEU A 44 -12.55 3.24 0.27
C LEU A 44 -12.57 3.05 1.79
N LYS A 45 -12.47 4.13 2.56
CA LYS A 45 -12.52 4.04 4.01
C LYS A 45 -13.81 3.36 4.46
N GLY A 46 -13.67 2.41 5.37
CA GLY A 46 -14.81 1.68 5.89
C GLY A 46 -15.36 0.60 4.99
N GLN A 47 -14.74 0.40 3.83
CA GLN A 47 -15.16 -0.64 2.89
C GLN A 47 -14.07 -1.69 2.76
N ALA A 48 -14.48 -2.92 2.56
CA ALA A 48 -13.54 -3.98 2.19
C ALA A 48 -13.19 -3.83 0.71
N PHE A 49 -11.94 -4.15 0.38
CA PHE A 49 -11.49 -4.10 -1.00
C PHE A 49 -10.45 -5.20 -1.23
N LYS A 50 -10.22 -5.52 -2.48
CA LYS A 50 -9.22 -6.52 -2.86
C LYS A 50 -7.87 -5.82 -3.04
N VAL A 51 -6.83 -6.40 -2.47
CA VAL A 51 -5.46 -5.92 -2.66
C VAL A 51 -4.72 -6.89 -3.57
N ARG A 52 -4.09 -6.37 -4.60
CA ARG A 52 -3.28 -7.14 -5.51
C ARG A 52 -1.94 -6.44 -5.68
N ILE A 53 -0.86 -7.19 -5.51
CA ILE A 53 0.49 -6.64 -5.58
C ILE A 53 1.27 -7.38 -6.65
N GLU A 54 1.91 -6.61 -7.53
CA GLU A 54 2.80 -7.15 -8.55
C GLU A 54 4.19 -6.57 -8.35
N ALA A 55 5.17 -7.45 -8.31
CA ALA A 55 6.56 -6.99 -8.23
C ALA A 55 6.98 -6.39 -9.57
N ILE A 56 7.67 -5.26 -9.49
CA ILE A 56 8.22 -4.60 -10.68
C ILE A 56 9.67 -4.99 -10.78
N GLU A 57 10.08 -5.56 -11.92
CA GLU A 57 11.47 -5.84 -12.16
C GLU A 57 12.22 -4.55 -12.42
N GLN A 58 13.29 -4.36 -11.69
CA GLN A 58 14.17 -3.24 -11.93
C GLN A 58 15.46 -3.78 -12.56
N ASP A 59 15.73 -3.36 -13.77
CA ASP A 59 16.99 -3.64 -14.40
C ASP A 59 18.01 -2.64 -13.88
N ASP A 60 18.98 -3.13 -13.15
CA ASP A 60 20.10 -2.32 -12.69
C ASP A 60 21.20 -2.28 -13.73
#